data_fd9a90108791a2aca46248982d39a11d
#
_entry.id   fd9a90108791a2aca46248982d39a11d
#
_cell.length_a   1.000
_cell.length_b   1.000
_cell.length_c   1.000
_cell.angle_alpha   90.00
_cell.angle_beta   90.00
_cell.angle_gamma   90.00
#
_symmetry.space_group_name_H-M   'P 1'
#
loop_
_entity.id
_entity.type
_entity.pdbx_description
1 polymer ?
#
loop_
_entity_poly.entity_id
_entity_poly.type
_entity_poly.pdbx_seq_one_letter_code
_entity_poly.pdbx_strand_id
1 'polypeptide(L)'
;MTIKQRQHLLSYLGYYVGSVDGSWGTLSKTACAAFQKDFGGITVDGYGGTETDKALTHSVCYGMPAKKVEKAEEKKDEESDTFWDEIAHFKRDEFKCKCGGKYCNGYPSEPDERMVRIADQLRKNLGVPITIVSGLRCKTWNAIQGGVSNSQHMYGEAADIYAKGVSQSRVEQELDKIGGVRYHYAITGSSNVHFDVPTGDR
;
A
#
# COMPACT_ATOMS: atom_id res chain seq x y z
N MET A 1 -16.81 -15.45 -16.09
CA MET A 1 -16.15 -14.15 -16.41
C MET A 1 -14.65 -14.20 -16.15
N THR A 2 -13.85 -13.35 -16.82
CA THR A 2 -12.44 -13.13 -16.49
C THR A 2 -12.31 -12.21 -15.25
N ILE A 3 -11.14 -12.18 -14.62
CA ILE A 3 -10.88 -11.28 -13.49
C ILE A 3 -11.09 -9.82 -13.90
N LYS A 4 -10.57 -9.39 -15.05
CA LYS A 4 -10.78 -8.03 -15.56
C LYS A 4 -12.25 -7.68 -15.75
N GLN A 5 -13.04 -8.58 -16.27
CA GLN A 5 -14.49 -8.36 -16.41
C GLN A 5 -15.17 -8.16 -15.06
N ARG A 6 -14.83 -8.96 -14.04
CA ARG A 6 -15.36 -8.79 -12.69
C ARG A 6 -14.93 -7.44 -12.09
N GLN A 7 -13.67 -7.06 -12.22
CA GLN A 7 -13.18 -5.76 -11.75
C GLN A 7 -13.91 -4.60 -12.43
N HIS A 8 -14.16 -4.68 -13.75
CA HIS A 8 -14.95 -3.67 -14.46
C HIS A 8 -16.38 -3.58 -13.93
N LEU A 9 -17.06 -4.71 -13.75
CA LEU A 9 -18.44 -4.72 -13.26
C LEU A 9 -18.53 -4.22 -11.82
N LEU A 10 -17.60 -4.63 -10.96
CA LEU A 10 -17.53 -4.14 -9.57
C LEU A 10 -17.23 -2.63 -9.53
N SER A 11 -16.39 -2.13 -10.43
CA SER A 11 -16.12 -0.70 -10.56
C SER A 11 -17.34 0.08 -11.06
N TYR A 12 -18.03 -0.44 -12.07
CA TYR A 12 -19.27 0.15 -12.61
C TYR A 12 -20.37 0.22 -11.52
N LEU A 13 -20.47 -0.80 -10.69
CA LEU A 13 -21.42 -0.86 -9.58
C LEU A 13 -20.96 -0.07 -8.34
N GLY A 14 -19.77 0.56 -8.37
CA GLY A 14 -19.26 1.41 -7.29
C GLY A 14 -18.57 0.67 -6.14
N TYR A 15 -18.32 -0.63 -6.26
CA TYR A 15 -17.64 -1.43 -5.23
C TYR A 15 -16.12 -1.47 -5.37
N TYR A 16 -15.58 -1.32 -6.57
CA TYR A 16 -14.15 -1.44 -6.84
C TYR A 16 -13.55 -0.11 -7.29
N VAL A 17 -12.56 0.36 -6.54
CA VAL A 17 -11.88 1.65 -6.78
C VAL A 17 -10.43 1.49 -7.25
N GLY A 18 -9.97 0.24 -7.46
CA GLY A 18 -8.62 -0.07 -7.93
C GLY A 18 -8.51 -0.07 -9.46
N SER A 19 -7.29 -0.27 -9.95
CA SER A 19 -7.02 -0.44 -11.38
C SER A 19 -7.50 -1.80 -11.87
N VAL A 20 -8.11 -1.84 -13.06
CA VAL A 20 -8.52 -3.10 -13.71
C VAL A 20 -7.31 -3.77 -14.34
N ASP A 21 -6.54 -4.46 -13.52
CA ASP A 21 -5.24 -5.06 -13.86
C ASP A 21 -5.32 -6.56 -14.19
N GLY A 22 -6.42 -7.20 -13.82
CA GLY A 22 -6.60 -8.66 -13.96
C GLY A 22 -6.00 -9.46 -12.82
N SER A 23 -5.58 -8.81 -11.72
CA SER A 23 -5.08 -9.46 -10.51
C SER A 23 -6.18 -9.48 -9.44
N TRP A 24 -6.44 -10.67 -8.85
CA TRP A 24 -7.46 -10.80 -7.80
C TRP A 24 -6.84 -10.62 -6.41
N GLY A 25 -6.32 -9.40 -6.14
CA GLY A 25 -5.71 -9.02 -4.88
C GLY A 25 -6.73 -8.60 -3.80
N THR A 26 -6.24 -8.05 -2.69
CA THR A 26 -7.05 -7.64 -1.54
C THR A 26 -8.18 -6.68 -1.92
N LEU A 27 -7.91 -5.66 -2.75
CA LEU A 27 -8.93 -4.72 -3.21
C LEU A 27 -10.07 -5.41 -3.97
N SER A 28 -9.75 -6.35 -4.87
CA SER A 28 -10.75 -7.11 -5.61
C SER A 28 -11.58 -8.00 -4.69
N LYS A 29 -10.93 -8.66 -3.72
CA LYS A 29 -11.61 -9.51 -2.73
C LYS A 29 -12.55 -8.70 -1.84
N THR A 30 -12.09 -7.56 -1.31
CA THR A 30 -12.90 -6.67 -0.47
C THR A 30 -14.10 -6.12 -1.24
N ALA A 31 -13.90 -5.65 -2.48
CA ALA A 31 -14.97 -5.16 -3.34
C ALA A 31 -15.99 -6.25 -3.65
N CYS A 32 -15.52 -7.46 -3.95
CA CYS A 32 -16.38 -8.61 -4.21
C CYS A 32 -17.19 -8.99 -2.98
N ALA A 33 -16.57 -9.08 -1.80
CA ALA A 33 -17.27 -9.40 -0.55
C ALA A 33 -18.35 -8.34 -0.20
N ALA A 34 -18.04 -7.06 -0.39
CA ALA A 34 -19.00 -5.98 -0.20
C ALA A 34 -20.20 -6.12 -1.14
N PHE A 35 -19.94 -6.37 -2.44
CA PHE A 35 -20.99 -6.63 -3.41
C PHE A 35 -21.84 -7.85 -3.04
N GLN A 36 -21.21 -8.99 -2.70
CA GLN A 36 -21.90 -10.22 -2.30
C GLN A 36 -22.81 -10.00 -1.10
N LYS A 37 -22.33 -9.26 -0.10
CA LYS A 37 -23.10 -8.89 1.10
C LYS A 37 -24.33 -8.05 0.75
N ASP A 38 -24.16 -7.06 -0.11
CA ASP A 38 -25.24 -6.13 -0.50
C ASP A 38 -26.25 -6.79 -1.44
N PHE A 39 -25.81 -7.68 -2.33
CA PHE A 39 -26.69 -8.45 -3.21
C PHE A 39 -27.58 -9.42 -2.42
N GLY A 40 -27.03 -10.05 -1.39
CA GLY A 40 -27.73 -11.02 -0.56
C GLY A 40 -28.00 -12.36 -1.28
N GLY A 41 -28.24 -13.41 -0.50
CA GLY A 41 -28.62 -14.73 -1.04
C GLY A 41 -27.50 -15.51 -1.75
N ILE A 42 -26.27 -15.02 -1.74
CA ILE A 42 -25.06 -15.70 -2.23
C ILE A 42 -23.97 -15.72 -1.14
N THR A 43 -23.01 -16.63 -1.29
CA THR A 43 -21.91 -16.75 -0.33
C THR A 43 -21.03 -15.49 -0.34
N VAL A 44 -20.72 -14.96 0.85
CA VAL A 44 -19.83 -13.80 1.03
C VAL A 44 -18.41 -14.31 1.32
N ASP A 45 -17.63 -14.55 0.28
CA ASP A 45 -16.28 -15.13 0.36
C ASP A 45 -15.20 -14.25 -0.29
N GLY A 46 -15.61 -13.15 -0.94
CA GLY A 46 -14.71 -12.27 -1.68
C GLY A 46 -14.16 -12.87 -2.98
N TYR A 47 -14.68 -14.01 -3.44
CA TYR A 47 -14.25 -14.64 -4.68
C TYR A 47 -15.33 -14.57 -5.76
N GLY A 48 -14.89 -14.33 -7.00
CA GLY A 48 -15.75 -14.29 -8.17
C GLY A 48 -16.01 -15.70 -8.71
N GLY A 49 -16.97 -16.40 -8.14
CA GLY A 49 -17.47 -17.68 -8.64
C GLY A 49 -18.66 -17.51 -9.59
N THR A 50 -19.26 -18.64 -10.02
CA THR A 50 -20.41 -18.66 -10.94
C THR A 50 -21.62 -17.90 -10.38
N GLU A 51 -21.90 -18.02 -9.09
CA GLU A 51 -22.99 -17.30 -8.43
C GLU A 51 -22.76 -15.80 -8.43
N THR A 52 -21.53 -15.37 -8.07
CA THR A 52 -21.12 -13.96 -8.10
C THR A 52 -21.19 -13.39 -9.53
N ASP A 53 -20.77 -14.16 -10.54
CA ASP A 53 -20.84 -13.75 -11.94
C ASP A 53 -22.29 -13.51 -12.42
N LYS A 54 -23.21 -14.37 -12.01
CA LYS A 54 -24.65 -14.21 -12.28
C LYS A 54 -25.21 -12.99 -11.58
N ALA A 55 -24.85 -12.78 -10.30
CA ALA A 55 -25.28 -11.64 -9.51
C ALA A 55 -24.76 -10.32 -10.09
N LEU A 56 -23.48 -10.24 -10.49
CA LEU A 56 -22.89 -9.06 -11.14
C LEU A 56 -23.62 -8.73 -12.45
N THR A 57 -23.84 -9.73 -13.30
CA THR A 57 -24.57 -9.56 -14.57
C THR A 57 -25.99 -9.08 -14.31
N HIS A 58 -26.70 -9.70 -13.38
CA HIS A 58 -28.05 -9.29 -12.99
C HIS A 58 -28.10 -7.83 -12.54
N SER A 59 -27.19 -7.44 -11.64
CA SER A 59 -27.16 -6.06 -11.09
C SER A 59 -26.91 -5.02 -12.15
N VAL A 60 -26.09 -5.30 -13.15
CA VAL A 60 -25.83 -4.38 -14.26
C VAL A 60 -27.02 -4.31 -15.24
N CYS A 61 -27.66 -5.45 -15.55
CA CYS A 61 -28.73 -5.52 -16.54
C CYS A 61 -30.07 -4.98 -16.01
N TYR A 62 -30.38 -5.17 -14.75
CA TYR A 62 -31.69 -4.85 -14.16
C TYR A 62 -31.69 -3.64 -13.22
N GLY A 63 -30.58 -2.89 -13.20
CA GLY A 63 -30.59 -1.58 -12.55
C GLY A 63 -30.76 -1.65 -11.04
N MET A 64 -30.10 -2.57 -10.35
CA MET A 64 -29.95 -2.41 -8.91
C MET A 64 -29.29 -1.05 -8.67
N PRO A 65 -29.82 -0.22 -7.76
CA PRO A 65 -29.29 1.11 -7.56
C PRO A 65 -27.82 0.96 -7.19
N ALA A 66 -26.94 1.54 -8.03
CA ALA A 66 -25.57 1.77 -7.61
C ALA A 66 -25.69 2.46 -6.25
N LYS A 67 -25.16 1.86 -5.17
CA LYS A 67 -25.01 2.58 -3.94
C LYS A 67 -24.30 3.87 -4.32
N LYS A 68 -24.96 5.02 -4.15
CA LYS A 68 -24.25 6.28 -4.13
C LYS A 68 -23.13 6.07 -3.14
N VAL A 69 -21.90 6.06 -3.65
CA VAL A 69 -20.74 6.26 -2.79
C VAL A 69 -20.94 7.67 -2.27
N GLU A 70 -21.68 7.80 -1.16
CA GLU A 70 -21.52 8.97 -0.32
C GLU A 70 -20.02 9.01 -0.08
N LYS A 71 -19.39 10.12 -0.47
CA LYS A 71 -18.02 10.40 -0.03
C LYS A 71 -18.02 10.03 1.43
N ALA A 72 -17.36 8.94 1.76
CA ALA A 72 -17.16 8.56 3.13
C ALA A 72 -16.47 9.76 3.76
N GLU A 73 -17.24 10.56 4.50
CA GLU A 73 -16.68 11.27 5.63
C GLU A 73 -15.91 10.21 6.37
N GLU A 74 -14.63 10.48 6.63
CA GLU A 74 -13.75 9.61 7.39
C GLU A 74 -14.48 9.19 8.68
N LYS A 75 -15.26 8.11 8.60
CA LYS A 75 -15.58 7.36 9.79
C LYS A 75 -14.26 6.76 10.20
N LYS A 76 -13.73 7.29 11.29
CA LYS A 76 -12.77 6.57 12.13
C LYS A 76 -13.28 5.15 12.20
N ASP A 77 -12.59 4.25 11.49
CA ASP A 77 -12.83 2.83 11.61
C ASP A 77 -12.61 2.48 13.06
N GLU A 78 -13.61 1.83 13.63
CA GLU A 78 -13.49 1.20 14.93
C GLU A 78 -12.27 0.29 14.88
N GLU A 79 -11.27 0.67 15.69
CA GLU A 79 -10.26 -0.14 16.36
C GLU A 79 -9.87 -1.44 15.63
N SER A 80 -9.24 -1.35 14.44
CA SER A 80 -8.20 -2.29 14.11
C SER A 80 -6.96 -1.77 14.83
N ASP A 81 -6.50 -2.53 15.81
CA ASP A 81 -5.23 -2.36 16.51
C ASP A 81 -4.10 -2.45 15.47
N THR A 82 -3.95 -1.40 14.69
CA THR A 82 -2.93 -1.30 13.66
C THR A 82 -1.69 -0.75 14.34
N PHE A 83 -0.54 -1.38 14.08
CA PHE A 83 0.75 -0.91 14.58
C PHE A 83 0.99 0.61 14.39
N TRP A 84 0.22 1.26 13.50
CA TRP A 84 0.29 2.72 13.27
C TRP A 84 -0.04 3.55 14.50
N ASP A 85 -0.85 3.05 15.43
CA ASP A 85 -1.18 3.74 16.68
C ASP A 85 0.02 3.82 17.62
N GLU A 86 0.99 2.92 17.45
CA GLU A 86 2.24 2.89 18.20
C GLU A 86 3.35 3.74 17.56
N ILE A 87 3.18 4.19 16.30
CA ILE A 87 4.15 4.99 15.56
C ILE A 87 4.03 6.46 15.94
N ALA A 88 5.06 6.99 16.63
CA ALA A 88 5.00 8.34 17.17
C ALA A 88 5.25 9.45 16.13
N HIS A 89 6.03 9.17 15.07
CA HIS A 89 6.58 10.23 14.24
C HIS A 89 6.19 10.16 12.77
N PHE A 90 5.56 9.11 12.32
CA PHE A 90 5.19 8.91 10.92
C PHE A 90 3.72 8.53 10.78
N LYS A 91 3.17 8.88 9.62
CA LYS A 91 1.84 8.44 9.18
C LYS A 91 1.98 7.58 7.94
N ARG A 92 1.04 6.66 7.72
CA ARG A 92 0.98 5.77 6.56
C ARG A 92 1.18 6.51 5.23
N ASP A 93 0.57 7.68 5.10
CA ASP A 93 0.60 8.49 3.87
C ASP A 93 1.99 9.00 3.47
N GLU A 94 2.93 9.08 4.41
CA GLU A 94 4.31 9.49 4.10
C GLU A 94 5.05 8.43 3.28
N PHE A 95 4.64 7.16 3.38
CA PHE A 95 5.23 6.03 2.68
C PHE A 95 4.60 5.76 1.31
N LYS A 96 3.53 6.43 0.92
CA LYS A 96 2.82 6.18 -0.34
C LYS A 96 3.71 6.36 -1.57
N CYS A 97 3.39 5.60 -2.62
CA CYS A 97 4.06 5.70 -3.92
C CYS A 97 3.94 7.12 -4.50
N LYS A 98 5.07 7.69 -4.89
CA LYS A 98 5.16 9.07 -5.40
C LYS A 98 4.89 9.18 -6.91
N CYS A 99 4.18 8.23 -7.51
CA CYS A 99 3.77 8.32 -8.92
C CYS A 99 2.64 9.36 -9.16
N GLY A 100 2.14 10.02 -8.12
CA GLY A 100 1.09 11.04 -8.21
C GLY A 100 -0.27 10.51 -8.68
N GLY A 101 -0.56 9.25 -8.44
CA GLY A 101 -1.80 8.62 -8.92
C GLY A 101 -1.75 8.15 -10.38
N LYS A 102 -0.64 8.40 -11.10
CA LYS A 102 -0.53 8.12 -12.54
C LYS A 102 -0.48 6.62 -12.85
N TYR A 103 0.07 5.81 -11.96
CA TYR A 103 0.30 4.37 -12.20
C TYR A 103 -0.28 3.46 -11.13
N CYS A 104 -0.65 4.00 -9.98
CA CYS A 104 -1.31 3.29 -8.89
C CYS A 104 -2.04 4.28 -7.96
N ASN A 105 -2.86 3.77 -7.05
CA ASN A 105 -3.58 4.57 -6.05
C ASN A 105 -2.71 5.09 -4.89
N GLY A 106 -1.39 4.92 -4.95
CA GLY A 106 -0.45 5.28 -3.88
C GLY A 106 0.01 4.10 -3.04
N TYR A 107 -0.74 3.03 -3.00
CA TYR A 107 -0.47 1.85 -2.16
C TYR A 107 -0.45 0.56 -2.99
N PRO A 108 0.62 0.32 -3.77
CA PRO A 108 0.80 -0.93 -4.52
C PRO A 108 1.04 -2.14 -3.60
N SER A 109 1.47 -1.90 -2.37
CA SER A 109 1.60 -2.81 -1.23
C SER A 109 1.36 -2.02 0.06
N GLU A 110 1.32 -2.68 1.22
CA GLU A 110 1.36 -1.99 2.50
C GLU A 110 2.81 -1.73 2.94
N PRO A 111 3.09 -0.62 3.66
CA PRO A 111 4.37 -0.44 4.32
C PRO A 111 4.59 -1.55 5.36
N ASP A 112 5.75 -2.21 5.31
CA ASP A 112 6.10 -3.26 6.27
C ASP A 112 6.29 -2.65 7.67
N GLU A 113 5.63 -3.22 8.66
CA GLU A 113 5.66 -2.75 10.05
C GLU A 113 7.10 -2.63 10.58
N ARG A 114 7.96 -3.60 10.29
CA ARG A 114 9.37 -3.61 10.76
C ARG A 114 10.13 -2.41 10.19
N MET A 115 9.95 -2.14 8.89
CA MET A 115 10.56 -1.00 8.21
C MET A 115 10.08 0.32 8.82
N VAL A 116 8.79 0.47 9.07
CA VAL A 116 8.20 1.68 9.68
C VAL A 116 8.69 1.86 11.12
N ARG A 117 8.74 0.81 11.93
CA ARG A 117 9.25 0.85 13.31
C ARG A 117 10.73 1.25 13.36
N ILE A 118 11.56 0.75 12.43
CA ILE A 118 12.96 1.15 12.31
C ILE A 118 13.07 2.64 11.97
N ALA A 119 12.28 3.14 11.03
CA ALA A 119 12.25 4.57 10.69
C ALA A 119 11.86 5.44 11.91
N ASP A 120 10.85 5.02 12.68
CA ASP A 120 10.39 5.72 13.87
C ASP A 120 11.45 5.74 14.97
N GLN A 121 12.08 4.59 15.23
CA GLN A 121 13.16 4.49 16.21
C GLN A 121 14.38 5.30 15.78
N LEU A 122 14.73 5.30 14.50
CA LEU A 122 15.82 6.11 13.95
C LEU A 122 15.58 7.60 14.19
N ARG A 123 14.37 8.09 13.90
CA ARG A 123 14.00 9.49 14.16
C ARG A 123 14.08 9.84 15.63
N LYS A 124 13.62 8.94 16.50
CA LYS A 124 13.71 9.10 17.96
C LYS A 124 15.17 9.19 18.42
N ASN A 125 16.04 8.30 17.94
CA ASN A 125 17.44 8.23 18.35
C ASN A 125 18.26 9.45 17.85
N LEU A 126 17.99 9.90 16.62
CA LEU A 126 18.68 11.05 16.04
C LEU A 126 18.17 12.40 16.57
N GLY A 127 16.95 12.45 17.11
CA GLY A 127 16.34 13.65 17.67
C GLY A 127 16.05 14.75 16.64
N VAL A 128 16.01 14.43 15.34
CA VAL A 128 15.79 15.37 14.24
C VAL A 128 14.67 14.90 13.32
N PRO A 129 14.00 15.80 12.60
CA PRO A 129 13.03 15.42 11.59
C PRO A 129 13.63 14.52 10.50
N ILE A 130 12.96 13.42 10.21
CA ILE A 130 13.26 12.54 9.09
C ILE A 130 12.12 12.62 8.07
N THR A 131 12.47 12.75 6.81
CA THR A 131 11.54 12.76 5.68
C THR A 131 11.65 11.44 4.94
N ILE A 132 10.53 10.79 4.66
CA ILE A 132 10.44 9.65 3.76
C ILE A 132 10.50 10.19 2.32
N VAL A 133 11.67 10.10 1.72
CA VAL A 133 11.93 10.57 0.35
C VAL A 133 11.29 9.62 -0.66
N SER A 134 11.36 8.31 -0.40
CA SER A 134 10.68 7.27 -1.18
C SER A 134 10.32 6.10 -0.25
N GLY A 135 9.07 5.78 -0.17
CA GLY A 135 8.56 4.57 0.48
C GLY A 135 8.15 3.55 -0.58
N LEU A 136 6.86 3.29 -0.71
CA LEU A 136 6.31 2.37 -1.69
C LEU A 136 6.60 2.82 -3.14
N ARG A 137 6.81 1.84 -4.02
CA ARG A 137 6.91 2.08 -5.46
C ARG A 137 6.08 1.04 -6.22
N CYS A 138 5.16 1.48 -7.06
CA CYS A 138 4.56 0.58 -8.03
C CYS A 138 5.59 0.19 -9.11
N LYS A 139 5.37 -0.95 -9.76
CA LYS A 139 6.29 -1.52 -10.75
C LYS A 139 6.72 -0.49 -11.83
N THR A 140 5.74 0.25 -12.37
CA THR A 140 6.01 1.27 -13.41
C THR A 140 6.84 2.42 -12.86
N TRP A 141 6.50 2.94 -11.67
CA TRP A 141 7.26 4.02 -11.05
C TRP A 141 8.67 3.58 -10.67
N ASN A 142 8.82 2.34 -10.16
CA ASN A 142 10.13 1.77 -9.87
C ASN A 142 11.03 1.73 -11.12
N ALA A 143 10.50 1.29 -12.25
CA ALA A 143 11.25 1.27 -13.52
C ALA A 143 11.66 2.69 -13.98
N ILE A 144 10.75 3.68 -13.87
CA ILE A 144 11.03 5.08 -14.19
C ILE A 144 12.13 5.66 -13.30
N GLN A 145 12.18 5.26 -12.03
CA GLN A 145 13.22 5.69 -11.08
C GLN A 145 14.53 4.89 -11.22
N GLY A 146 14.66 4.01 -12.23
CA GLY A 146 15.84 3.18 -12.44
C GLY A 146 16.04 2.08 -11.39
N GLY A 147 14.98 1.72 -10.66
CA GLY A 147 15.02 0.68 -9.63
C GLY A 147 15.12 -0.73 -10.24
N VAL A 148 15.79 -1.64 -9.53
CA VAL A 148 15.92 -3.04 -9.91
C VAL A 148 14.55 -3.75 -9.93
N SER A 149 14.43 -4.81 -10.73
CA SER A 149 13.16 -5.52 -10.95
C SER A 149 12.58 -6.19 -9.69
N ASN A 150 13.41 -6.44 -8.68
CA ASN A 150 13.04 -7.02 -7.38
C ASN A 150 13.23 -6.02 -6.22
N SER A 151 13.09 -4.73 -6.49
CA SER A 151 13.25 -3.67 -5.49
C SER A 151 12.32 -3.84 -4.30
N GLN A 152 12.86 -3.74 -3.08
CA GLN A 152 12.11 -3.87 -1.83
C GLN A 152 11.07 -2.75 -1.64
N HIS A 153 11.24 -1.61 -2.28
CA HIS A 153 10.22 -0.56 -2.35
C HIS A 153 8.89 -1.03 -2.96
N MET A 154 8.91 -2.03 -3.84
CA MET A 154 7.69 -2.56 -4.45
C MET A 154 6.88 -3.44 -3.49
N TYR A 155 7.51 -3.89 -2.43
CA TYR A 155 6.92 -4.78 -1.43
C TYR A 155 6.65 -4.10 -0.10
N GLY A 156 7.01 -2.81 0.02
CA GLY A 156 6.86 -2.05 1.26
C GLY A 156 7.98 -2.25 2.27
N GLU A 157 9.03 -2.97 1.89
CA GLU A 157 10.12 -3.39 2.76
C GLU A 157 11.34 -2.46 2.72
N ALA A 158 11.26 -1.31 2.04
CA ALA A 158 12.35 -0.35 1.93
C ALA A 158 11.88 1.11 2.02
N ALA A 159 12.77 1.97 2.51
CA ALA A 159 12.61 3.41 2.47
C ALA A 159 13.91 4.11 2.10
N ASP A 160 13.79 5.20 1.32
CA ASP A 160 14.83 6.21 1.15
C ASP A 160 14.48 7.38 2.06
N ILE A 161 15.39 7.78 2.93
CA ILE A 161 15.15 8.78 3.98
C ILE A 161 16.15 9.92 3.93
N TYR A 162 15.71 11.08 4.40
CA TYR A 162 16.55 12.25 4.64
C TYR A 162 16.40 12.68 6.10
N ALA A 163 17.51 12.72 6.83
CA ALA A 163 17.57 13.24 8.20
C ALA A 163 18.14 14.67 8.17
N LYS A 164 17.37 15.66 8.59
CA LYS A 164 17.74 17.07 8.49
C LYS A 164 18.98 17.39 9.32
N GLY A 165 20.04 17.84 8.65
CA GLY A 165 21.29 18.27 9.30
C GLY A 165 22.16 17.15 9.82
N VAL A 166 21.86 15.88 9.49
CA VAL A 166 22.63 14.71 9.89
C VAL A 166 23.32 14.13 8.65
N SER A 167 24.58 13.76 8.78
CA SER A 167 25.33 13.12 7.69
C SER A 167 24.79 11.70 7.41
N GLN A 168 24.88 11.27 6.16
CA GLN A 168 24.51 9.91 5.75
C GLN A 168 25.23 8.85 6.62
N SER A 169 26.54 9.00 6.81
CA SER A 169 27.33 8.10 7.66
C SER A 169 26.81 7.99 9.10
N ARG A 170 26.32 9.09 9.68
CA ARG A 170 25.72 9.07 11.03
C ARG A 170 24.37 8.34 11.02
N VAL A 171 23.58 8.50 9.97
CA VAL A 171 22.32 7.77 9.79
C VAL A 171 22.58 6.26 9.67
N GLU A 172 23.56 5.87 8.85
CA GLU A 172 23.96 4.46 8.66
C GLU A 172 24.42 3.83 9.97
N GLN A 173 25.28 4.51 10.74
CA GLN A 173 25.74 4.05 12.07
C GLN A 173 24.58 3.86 13.06
N GLU A 174 23.54 4.67 12.94
CA GLU A 174 22.38 4.54 13.82
C GLU A 174 21.46 3.37 13.39
N LEU A 175 21.33 3.14 12.09
CA LEU A 175 20.64 1.95 11.54
C LEU A 175 21.30 0.65 12.00
N ASP A 176 22.65 0.59 11.99
CA ASP A 176 23.43 -0.54 12.49
C ASP A 176 23.13 -0.85 13.97
N LYS A 177 22.97 0.20 14.80
CA LYS A 177 22.67 0.05 16.23
C LYS A 177 21.23 -0.42 16.49
N ILE A 178 20.27 0.06 15.68
CA ILE A 178 18.87 -0.34 15.82
C ILE A 178 18.71 -1.82 15.48
N GLY A 179 19.42 -2.28 14.43
CA GLY A 179 19.32 -3.64 13.95
C GLY A 179 18.03 -3.92 13.17
N GLY A 180 17.85 -5.16 12.72
CA GLY A 180 16.70 -5.55 11.91
C GLY A 180 16.73 -5.06 10.46
N VAL A 181 17.76 -4.28 10.09
CA VAL A 181 18.02 -3.83 8.72
C VAL A 181 18.77 -4.93 7.98
N ARG A 182 18.31 -5.27 6.77
CA ARG A 182 19.02 -6.21 5.90
C ARG A 182 20.15 -5.54 5.15
N TYR A 183 19.87 -4.34 4.62
CA TYR A 183 20.81 -3.57 3.82
C TYR A 183 20.54 -2.07 3.94
N HIS A 184 21.59 -1.28 3.98
CA HIS A 184 21.50 0.19 3.88
C HIS A 184 22.70 0.75 3.11
N TYR A 185 22.53 1.91 2.52
CA TYR A 185 23.62 2.63 1.87
C TYR A 185 23.29 4.12 1.68
N ALA A 186 24.33 4.94 1.64
CA ALA A 186 24.28 6.33 1.26
C ALA A 186 23.99 6.48 -0.24
N ILE A 187 22.89 7.15 -0.60
CA ILE A 187 22.52 7.37 -2.01
C ILE A 187 23.44 8.44 -2.59
N THR A 188 24.28 8.04 -3.55
CA THR A 188 25.27 8.90 -4.21
C THR A 188 24.60 10.13 -4.85
N GLY A 189 25.21 11.31 -4.70
CA GLY A 189 24.70 12.56 -5.28
C GLY A 189 23.50 13.17 -4.52
N SER A 190 23.15 12.62 -3.37
CA SER A 190 22.09 13.14 -2.50
C SER A 190 22.52 13.14 -1.04
N SER A 191 21.66 13.62 -0.14
CA SER A 191 21.84 13.49 1.31
C SER A 191 20.95 12.37 1.89
N ASN A 192 20.42 11.49 1.05
CA ASN A 192 19.50 10.44 1.45
C ASN A 192 20.24 9.14 1.75
N VAL A 193 19.63 8.33 2.62
CA VAL A 193 20.07 6.98 2.92
C VAL A 193 18.96 6.02 2.56
N HIS A 194 19.30 4.97 1.82
CA HIS A 194 18.44 3.83 1.60
C HIS A 194 18.57 2.85 2.76
N PHE A 195 17.49 2.24 3.21
CA PHE A 195 17.51 1.04 4.02
C PHE A 195 16.35 0.12 3.68
N ASP A 196 16.56 -1.18 3.89
CA ASP A 196 15.52 -2.18 3.74
C ASP A 196 15.58 -3.23 4.85
N VAL A 197 14.47 -3.96 5.00
CA VAL A 197 14.34 -5.04 5.98
C VAL A 197 14.37 -6.41 5.29
N PRO A 198 14.67 -7.51 6.03
CA PRO A 198 14.60 -8.85 5.47
C PRO A 198 13.25 -9.12 4.82
N THR A 199 13.25 -9.78 3.67
CA THR A 199 12.02 -10.20 3.01
C THR A 199 11.21 -11.08 3.97
N GLY A 200 9.92 -10.76 4.14
CA GLY A 200 8.98 -11.66 4.79
C GLY A 200 8.86 -12.98 4.01
N ASP A 201 8.29 -14.00 4.63
CA ASP A 201 8.00 -15.27 3.96
C ASP A 201 7.10 -15.01 2.74
N ARG A 202 7.65 -15.24 1.55
CA ARG A 202 6.98 -15.09 0.25
C ARG A 202 6.98 -16.41 -0.47
#